data_c73fe6dd6e2adc35b2ba87fb545ced73
#
_entry.id   c73fe6dd6e2adc35b2ba87fb545ced73
#
_cell.length_a   1.000
_cell.length_b   1.000
_cell.length_c   1.000
_cell.angle_alpha   90.00
_cell.angle_beta   90.00
_cell.angle_gamma   90.00
#
_symmetry.space_group_name_H-M   'P 1'
#
loop_
_entity.id
_entity.type
_entity.pdbx_description
1 polymer ?
#
loop_
_entity_poly.entity_id
_entity_poly.type
_entity_poly.pdbx_seq_one_letter_code
_entity_poly.pdbx_strand_id
1 'polypeptide(L)'
;MMRKLKIEEGFSLVEVVIVIVILGIISVVAIPRVSNFISQSKINATMNEMKILKKAIIGDPSYTVNGVPIDRGFKGDVGQSPAKLEDLVTNDGSYPAWNRWTKTGWNGPYINDNGSGDYLRDAWGTEYQLTSNSIRSAGPNKVFGDDDDIVVNY
;
A
#
# COMPACT_ATOMS: atom_id res chain seq x y z
N MET A 1 30.57 60.69 -3.32
CA MET A 1 30.43 59.38 -3.95
C MET A 1 28.93 59.10 -4.06
N MET A 2 28.29 59.39 -5.19
CA MET A 2 26.83 59.22 -5.38
C MET A 2 26.52 57.78 -5.76
N ARG A 3 25.75 57.08 -4.92
CA ARG A 3 25.26 55.71 -5.16
C ARG A 3 24.11 55.80 -6.17
N LYS A 4 24.33 55.32 -7.41
CA LYS A 4 23.27 55.17 -8.41
C LYS A 4 22.23 54.21 -7.88
N LEU A 5 21.02 54.71 -7.62
CA LEU A 5 19.85 53.85 -7.38
C LEU A 5 19.53 53.14 -8.68
N LYS A 6 19.62 51.80 -8.65
CA LYS A 6 19.19 50.92 -9.73
C LYS A 6 17.66 50.95 -9.70
N ILE A 7 17.05 51.57 -10.71
CA ILE A 7 15.59 51.50 -10.90
C ILE A 7 15.30 50.04 -11.31
N GLU A 8 14.63 49.30 -10.46
CA GLU A 8 14.12 47.98 -10.83
C GLU A 8 12.93 48.22 -11.77
N GLU A 9 13.02 47.68 -12.98
CA GLU A 9 11.93 47.73 -13.95
C GLU A 9 10.79 46.89 -13.44
N GLY A 10 9.62 47.47 -13.21
CA GLY A 10 8.41 46.77 -12.81
C GLY A 10 7.81 45.99 -13.98
N PHE A 11 7.11 44.89 -13.68
CA PHE A 11 6.40 44.10 -14.68
C PHE A 11 5.31 44.91 -15.39
N SER A 12 5.24 44.78 -16.71
CA SER A 12 4.16 45.33 -17.52
C SER A 12 2.85 44.60 -17.26
N LEU A 13 1.73 45.30 -17.25
CA LEU A 13 0.39 44.71 -17.14
C LEU A 13 0.15 43.64 -18.23
N VAL A 14 0.64 43.88 -19.44
CA VAL A 14 0.55 42.94 -20.58
C VAL A 14 1.32 41.66 -20.30
N GLU A 15 2.50 41.73 -19.70
CA GLU A 15 3.33 40.57 -19.35
C GLU A 15 2.65 39.67 -18.33
N VAL A 16 2.01 40.25 -17.31
CA VAL A 16 1.24 39.51 -16.33
C VAL A 16 0.03 38.82 -16.98
N VAL A 17 -0.69 39.50 -17.88
CA VAL A 17 -1.83 38.94 -18.60
C VAL A 17 -1.41 37.77 -19.47
N ILE A 18 -0.31 37.86 -20.19
CA ILE A 18 0.21 36.75 -21.01
C ILE A 18 0.56 35.55 -20.14
N VAL A 19 1.21 35.77 -18.98
CA VAL A 19 1.57 34.70 -18.06
C VAL A 19 0.33 33.96 -17.54
N ILE A 20 -0.71 34.65 -17.09
CA ILE A 20 -1.92 34.00 -16.57
C ILE A 20 -2.68 33.26 -17.66
N VAL A 21 -2.69 33.72 -18.90
CA VAL A 21 -3.29 33.05 -20.05
C VAL A 21 -2.54 31.72 -20.32
N ILE A 22 -1.21 31.75 -20.38
CA ILE A 22 -0.37 30.56 -20.60
C ILE A 22 -0.58 29.55 -19.45
N LEU A 23 -0.56 30.00 -18.20
CA LEU A 23 -0.81 29.14 -17.05
C LEU A 23 -2.21 28.50 -17.08
N GLY A 24 -3.22 29.26 -17.51
CA GLY A 24 -4.58 28.76 -17.71
C GLY A 24 -4.63 27.62 -18.72
N ILE A 25 -4.00 27.77 -19.88
CA ILE A 25 -3.97 26.75 -20.93
C ILE A 25 -3.25 25.49 -20.45
N ILE A 26 -2.10 25.63 -19.80
CA ILE A 26 -1.33 24.51 -19.27
C ILE A 26 -2.13 23.75 -18.21
N SER A 27 -2.83 24.45 -17.33
CA SER A 27 -3.61 23.86 -16.23
C SER A 27 -4.71 22.92 -16.74
N VAL A 28 -5.39 23.25 -17.82
CA VAL A 28 -6.47 22.43 -18.41
C VAL A 28 -5.97 21.04 -18.83
N VAL A 29 -4.72 20.96 -19.32
CA VAL A 29 -4.13 19.70 -19.80
C VAL A 29 -3.43 18.94 -18.67
N ALA A 30 -2.81 19.63 -17.73
CA ALA A 30 -1.99 19.03 -16.68
C ALA A 30 -2.83 18.35 -15.59
N ILE A 31 -3.92 18.96 -15.14
CA ILE A 31 -4.75 18.47 -14.03
C ILE A 31 -5.27 17.04 -14.25
N PRO A 32 -5.91 16.67 -15.36
CA PRO A 32 -6.42 15.32 -15.53
C PRO A 32 -5.33 14.26 -15.60
N ARG A 33 -4.15 14.60 -16.15
CA ARG A 33 -3.01 13.66 -16.20
C ARG A 33 -2.45 13.36 -14.82
N VAL A 34 -2.34 14.36 -13.97
CA VAL A 34 -1.86 14.20 -12.59
C VAL A 34 -2.85 13.35 -11.77
N SER A 35 -4.16 13.57 -11.90
CA SER A 35 -5.17 12.77 -11.22
C SER A 35 -5.10 11.29 -11.59
N ASN A 36 -4.95 10.97 -12.88
CA ASN A 36 -4.81 9.60 -13.34
C ASN A 36 -3.53 8.95 -12.82
N PHE A 37 -2.42 9.69 -12.79
CA PHE A 37 -1.15 9.21 -12.24
C PHE A 37 -1.26 8.88 -10.75
N ILE A 38 -1.89 9.75 -9.96
CA ILE A 38 -2.12 9.54 -8.53
C ILE A 38 -2.98 8.28 -8.30
N SER A 39 -4.07 8.13 -9.06
CA SER A 39 -4.95 6.96 -8.96
C SER A 39 -4.19 5.66 -9.27
N GLN A 40 -3.42 5.62 -10.37
CA GLN A 40 -2.63 4.46 -10.73
C GLN A 40 -1.53 4.15 -9.70
N SER A 41 -0.92 5.18 -9.11
CA SER A 41 0.08 5.03 -8.04
C SER A 41 -0.53 4.38 -6.80
N LYS A 42 -1.75 4.78 -6.40
CA LYS A 42 -2.48 4.17 -5.28
C LYS A 42 -2.86 2.72 -5.55
N ILE A 43 -3.33 2.40 -6.75
CA ILE A 43 -3.61 1.01 -7.15
C ILE A 43 -2.36 0.15 -7.02
N ASN A 44 -1.22 0.62 -7.57
CA ASN A 44 0.03 -0.11 -7.50
C ASN A 44 0.54 -0.28 -6.07
N ALA A 45 0.42 0.74 -5.22
CA ALA A 45 0.78 0.67 -3.80
C ALA A 45 -0.06 -0.39 -3.07
N THR A 46 -1.39 -0.34 -3.23
CA THR A 46 -2.33 -1.31 -2.65
C THR A 46 -2.02 -2.73 -3.12
N MET A 47 -1.82 -2.94 -4.43
CA MET A 47 -1.47 -4.27 -4.96
C MET A 47 -0.15 -4.81 -4.41
N ASN A 48 0.86 -3.95 -4.23
CA ASN A 48 2.15 -4.36 -3.68
C ASN A 48 2.02 -4.75 -2.21
N GLU A 49 1.26 -3.99 -1.43
CA GLU A 49 0.99 -4.30 -0.03
C GLU A 49 0.20 -5.59 0.13
N MET A 50 -0.86 -5.79 -0.65
CA MET A 50 -1.62 -7.05 -0.66
C MET A 50 -0.75 -8.26 -1.04
N LYS A 51 0.26 -8.10 -1.91
CA LYS A 51 1.23 -9.16 -2.21
C LYS A 51 2.14 -9.47 -1.02
N ILE A 52 2.53 -8.45 -0.25
CA ILE A 52 3.31 -8.65 0.99
C ILE A 52 2.45 -9.39 2.01
N LEU A 53 1.20 -8.98 2.21
CA LEU A 53 0.25 -9.66 3.09
C LEU A 53 0.02 -11.12 2.66
N LYS A 54 -0.16 -11.35 1.35
CA LYS A 54 -0.26 -12.71 0.80
C LYS A 54 0.97 -13.56 1.18
N LYS A 55 2.19 -13.04 0.99
CA LYS A 55 3.43 -13.75 1.37
C LYS A 55 3.47 -14.04 2.87
N ALA A 56 3.06 -13.09 3.70
CA ALA A 56 2.98 -13.31 5.14
C ALA A 56 2.00 -14.43 5.52
N ILE A 57 0.91 -14.57 4.76
CA ILE A 57 -0.10 -15.62 5.00
C ILE A 57 0.36 -16.99 4.52
N ILE A 58 0.83 -17.12 3.28
CA ILE A 58 1.14 -18.42 2.66
C ILE A 58 2.64 -18.74 2.57
N GLY A 59 3.51 -17.82 2.95
CA GLY A 59 4.95 -17.92 2.77
C GLY A 59 5.41 -17.48 1.37
N ASP A 60 6.71 -17.32 1.22
CA ASP A 60 7.34 -17.05 -0.07
C ASP A 60 8.01 -18.32 -0.60
N PRO A 61 7.46 -18.93 -1.66
CA PRO A 61 8.02 -20.17 -2.21
C PRO A 61 9.39 -19.99 -2.86
N SER A 62 9.83 -18.75 -3.07
CA SER A 62 11.17 -18.46 -3.61
C SER A 62 12.28 -18.64 -2.58
N TYR A 63 11.97 -18.57 -1.29
CA TYR A 63 12.91 -18.85 -0.21
C TYR A 63 13.04 -20.35 0.01
N THR A 64 14.05 -20.95 -0.63
CA THR A 64 14.27 -22.40 -0.54
C THR A 64 15.67 -22.71 0.02
N VAL A 65 15.77 -23.82 0.78
CA VAL A 65 17.03 -24.46 1.15
C VAL A 65 17.00 -25.89 0.63
N ASN A 66 17.95 -26.24 -0.20
CA ASN A 66 18.02 -27.56 -0.89
C ASN A 66 16.72 -27.88 -1.67
N GLY A 67 16.10 -26.87 -2.29
CA GLY A 67 14.87 -27.04 -3.06
C GLY A 67 13.58 -27.15 -2.21
N VAL A 68 13.68 -27.03 -0.90
CA VAL A 68 12.51 -27.06 0.01
C VAL A 68 12.19 -25.63 0.45
N PRO A 69 10.96 -25.14 0.29
CA PRO A 69 10.54 -23.85 0.82
C PRO A 69 10.69 -23.80 2.34
N ILE A 70 11.36 -22.77 2.83
CA ILE A 70 11.59 -22.56 4.28
C ILE A 70 10.67 -21.51 4.87
N ASP A 71 10.18 -20.57 4.06
CA ASP A 71 9.17 -19.63 4.47
C ASP A 71 7.78 -20.24 4.24
N ARG A 72 7.11 -20.57 5.34
CA ARG A 72 5.81 -21.26 5.34
C ARG A 72 4.66 -20.30 5.55
N GLY A 73 4.97 -19.06 5.93
CA GLY A 73 3.98 -18.06 6.31
C GLY A 73 3.12 -18.50 7.50
N PHE A 74 2.18 -17.65 7.84
CA PHE A 74 1.23 -17.94 8.92
C PHE A 74 0.49 -19.27 8.73
N LYS A 75 -0.07 -19.47 7.53
CA LYS A 75 -0.88 -20.68 7.23
C LYS A 75 -0.08 -21.97 7.29
N GLY A 76 1.19 -21.94 6.89
CA GLY A 76 2.05 -23.12 6.97
C GLY A 76 2.50 -23.44 8.39
N ASP A 77 2.60 -22.44 9.26
CA ASP A 77 3.01 -22.61 10.64
C ASP A 77 1.83 -22.95 11.57
N VAL A 78 0.70 -22.27 11.39
CA VAL A 78 -0.50 -22.44 12.25
C VAL A 78 -1.44 -23.51 11.72
N GLY A 79 -1.40 -23.81 10.41
CA GLY A 79 -2.26 -24.81 9.77
C GLY A 79 -3.62 -24.28 9.29
N GLN A 80 -3.88 -22.99 9.48
CA GLN A 80 -5.12 -22.32 9.04
C GLN A 80 -4.84 -20.88 8.62
N SER A 81 -5.78 -20.25 7.89
CA SER A 81 -5.67 -18.83 7.55
C SER A 81 -5.87 -17.96 8.79
N PRO A 82 -5.24 -16.77 8.86
CA PRO A 82 -5.48 -15.82 9.95
C PRO A 82 -6.94 -15.38 9.96
N ALA A 83 -7.50 -15.16 11.15
CA ALA A 83 -8.86 -14.66 11.30
C ALA A 83 -8.95 -13.16 11.00
N LYS A 84 -7.88 -12.44 11.29
CA LYS A 84 -7.72 -10.99 11.06
C LYS A 84 -6.26 -10.69 10.69
N LEU A 85 -6.01 -9.56 10.04
CA LEU A 85 -4.66 -9.19 9.60
C LEU A 85 -3.69 -8.92 10.76
N GLU A 86 -4.21 -8.50 11.92
CA GLU A 86 -3.43 -8.29 13.14
C GLU A 86 -2.76 -9.57 13.63
N ASP A 87 -3.32 -10.73 13.33
CA ASP A 87 -2.73 -12.04 13.67
C ASP A 87 -1.37 -12.27 13.02
N LEU A 88 -1.07 -11.54 11.94
CA LEU A 88 0.24 -11.57 11.28
C LEU A 88 1.34 -10.84 12.07
N VAL A 89 0.97 -9.96 12.98
CA VAL A 89 1.89 -9.14 13.79
C VAL A 89 1.94 -9.63 15.24
N THR A 90 0.78 -9.93 15.81
CA THR A 90 0.64 -10.29 17.23
C THR A 90 -0.19 -11.53 17.42
N ASN A 91 0.21 -12.37 18.36
CA ASN A 91 -0.62 -13.47 18.85
C ASN A 91 -1.26 -13.03 20.18
N ASP A 92 -2.56 -12.84 20.17
CA ASP A 92 -3.35 -12.50 21.36
C ASP A 92 -3.70 -13.73 22.23
N GLY A 93 -3.11 -14.87 21.92
CA GLY A 93 -3.39 -16.16 22.58
C GLY A 93 -4.39 -17.03 21.81
N SER A 94 -4.90 -16.57 20.66
CA SER A 94 -5.82 -17.34 19.82
C SER A 94 -5.16 -18.51 19.12
N TYR A 95 -3.84 -18.50 19.00
CA TYR A 95 -3.06 -19.54 18.33
C TYR A 95 -2.04 -20.15 19.29
N PRO A 96 -1.77 -21.48 19.18
CA PRO A 96 -0.74 -22.13 19.97
C PRO A 96 0.63 -21.46 19.75
N ALA A 97 1.42 -21.36 20.80
CA ALA A 97 2.79 -20.89 20.70
C ALA A 97 3.63 -21.81 19.83
N TRP A 98 4.66 -21.26 19.16
CA TRP A 98 5.56 -22.02 18.30
C TRP A 98 6.22 -23.18 19.04
N ASN A 99 6.07 -24.37 18.47
CA ASN A 99 6.75 -25.57 18.92
C ASN A 99 7.87 -25.93 17.94
N ARG A 100 9.12 -25.78 18.37
CA ARG A 100 10.31 -26.03 17.55
C ARG A 100 10.47 -27.48 17.07
N TRP A 101 9.87 -28.42 17.78
CA TRP A 101 10.00 -29.85 17.48
C TRP A 101 9.00 -30.31 16.42
N THR A 102 7.77 -29.88 16.55
CA THR A 102 6.72 -30.17 15.57
C THR A 102 6.71 -29.17 14.41
N LYS A 103 7.40 -28.01 14.57
CA LYS A 103 7.39 -26.88 13.66
C LYS A 103 5.95 -26.41 13.36
N THR A 104 5.15 -26.32 14.41
CA THR A 104 3.76 -25.84 14.35
C THR A 104 3.49 -24.81 15.43
N GLY A 105 2.51 -23.94 15.19
CA GLY A 105 2.11 -22.85 16.07
C GLY A 105 2.56 -21.49 15.52
N TRP A 106 2.15 -20.43 16.19
CA TRP A 106 2.43 -19.06 15.75
C TRP A 106 3.91 -18.71 15.94
N ASN A 107 4.60 -18.42 14.84
CA ASN A 107 6.03 -18.16 14.76
C ASN A 107 6.35 -16.71 14.31
N GLY A 108 5.35 -15.82 14.36
CA GLY A 108 5.50 -14.44 13.90
C GLY A 108 6.39 -13.55 14.75
N PRO A 109 6.49 -12.28 14.44
CA PRO A 109 5.65 -11.60 13.43
C PRO A 109 5.99 -11.99 11.99
N TYR A 110 4.97 -12.12 11.15
CA TYR A 110 5.11 -12.47 9.72
C TYR A 110 5.26 -11.24 8.83
N ILE A 111 4.88 -10.07 9.33
CA ILE A 111 5.14 -8.77 8.72
C ILE A 111 5.75 -7.83 9.77
N ASN A 112 6.56 -6.91 9.28
CA ASN A 112 7.13 -5.89 10.15
C ASN A 112 6.16 -4.70 10.21
N ASP A 113 5.53 -4.52 11.37
CA ASP A 113 4.73 -3.35 11.69
C ASP A 113 5.53 -2.45 12.65
N ASN A 114 5.71 -1.18 12.27
CA ASN A 114 6.36 -0.16 13.10
C ASN A 114 5.38 0.47 14.11
N GLY A 115 4.22 -0.13 14.30
CA GLY A 115 3.16 0.36 15.19
C GLY A 115 2.20 1.35 14.53
N SER A 116 2.30 1.59 13.22
CA SER A 116 1.39 2.48 12.49
C SER A 116 0.05 1.81 12.13
N GLY A 117 0.05 0.49 11.97
CA GLY A 117 -1.12 -0.25 11.50
C GLY A 117 -1.47 0.01 10.03
N ASP A 118 -0.52 0.55 9.26
CA ASP A 118 -0.75 0.91 7.85
C ASP A 118 -1.14 -0.32 7.02
N TYR A 119 -0.59 -1.48 7.34
CA TYR A 119 -0.87 -2.77 6.67
C TYR A 119 -2.33 -3.23 6.76
N LEU A 120 -3.15 -2.58 7.58
CA LEU A 120 -4.58 -2.87 7.73
C LEU A 120 -5.43 -2.15 6.69
N ARG A 121 -4.88 -1.14 6.01
CA ARG A 121 -5.63 -0.22 5.14
C ARG A 121 -4.99 -0.06 3.78
N ASP A 122 -5.83 0.07 2.78
CA ASP A 122 -5.40 0.37 1.42
C ASP A 122 -4.95 1.84 1.24
N ALA A 123 -4.44 2.18 0.07
CA ALA A 123 -3.97 3.54 -0.24
C ALA A 123 -5.07 4.61 -0.26
N TRP A 124 -6.35 4.24 -0.12
CA TRP A 124 -7.48 5.15 0.06
C TRP A 124 -7.94 5.24 1.51
N GLY A 125 -7.29 4.48 2.42
CA GLY A 125 -7.55 4.47 3.86
C GLY A 125 -8.72 3.57 4.27
N THR A 126 -9.19 2.67 3.37
CA THR A 126 -10.22 1.67 3.67
C THR A 126 -9.55 0.39 4.20
N GLU A 127 -10.11 -0.21 5.24
CA GLU A 127 -9.59 -1.46 5.79
C GLU A 127 -9.75 -2.60 4.79
N TYR A 128 -8.71 -3.46 4.72
CA TYR A 128 -8.80 -4.66 3.89
C TYR A 128 -9.83 -5.64 4.43
N GLN A 129 -10.58 -6.25 3.53
CA GLN A 129 -11.44 -7.38 3.86
C GLN A 129 -10.67 -8.69 3.66
N LEU A 130 -10.53 -9.45 4.76
CA LEU A 130 -9.89 -10.76 4.73
C LEU A 130 -10.95 -11.86 4.64
N THR A 131 -10.70 -12.83 3.79
CA THR A 131 -11.47 -14.09 3.71
C THR A 131 -10.54 -15.28 3.89
N SER A 132 -11.06 -16.51 3.89
CA SER A 132 -10.23 -17.72 4.03
C SER A 132 -9.23 -17.95 2.88
N ASN A 133 -9.39 -17.27 1.75
CA ASN A 133 -8.58 -17.49 0.54
C ASN A 133 -8.27 -16.21 -0.25
N SER A 134 -8.64 -15.05 0.26
CA SER A 134 -8.35 -13.78 -0.44
C SER A 134 -8.28 -12.59 0.51
N ILE A 135 -7.56 -11.57 0.06
CA ILE A 135 -7.56 -10.22 0.60
C ILE A 135 -8.23 -9.33 -0.44
N ARG A 136 -9.10 -8.42 -0.01
CA ARG A 136 -9.82 -7.48 -0.87
C ARG A 136 -9.66 -6.05 -0.38
N SER A 137 -9.40 -5.13 -1.29
CA SER A 137 -9.51 -3.68 -1.11
C SER A 137 -10.75 -3.19 -1.84
N ALA A 138 -11.46 -2.24 -1.23
CA ALA A 138 -12.64 -1.61 -1.83
C ALA A 138 -12.31 -0.58 -2.92
N GLY A 139 -11.02 -0.40 -3.24
CA GLY A 139 -10.61 0.48 -4.33
C GLY A 139 -10.89 1.97 -4.10
N PRO A 140 -10.89 2.75 -5.20
CA PRO A 140 -11.04 4.21 -5.16
C PRO A 140 -12.34 4.72 -4.56
N ASN A 141 -13.44 4.01 -4.78
CA ASN A 141 -14.78 4.44 -4.33
C ASN A 141 -15.08 4.05 -2.88
N LYS A 142 -14.23 3.19 -2.25
CA LYS A 142 -14.33 2.70 -0.87
C LYS A 142 -15.58 1.84 -0.59
N VAL A 143 -16.15 1.23 -1.62
CA VAL A 143 -17.33 0.37 -1.52
C VAL A 143 -16.97 -1.02 -2.01
N PHE A 144 -17.18 -2.05 -1.18
CA PHE A 144 -16.93 -3.44 -1.55
C PHE A 144 -18.03 -4.01 -2.43
N GLY A 145 -17.66 -4.82 -3.41
CA GLY A 145 -18.55 -5.65 -4.20
C GLY A 145 -18.81 -5.14 -5.60
N ASP A 146 -17.96 -4.28 -6.12
CA ASP A 146 -18.07 -3.74 -7.47
C ASP A 146 -16.77 -3.92 -8.30
N ASP A 147 -16.74 -3.31 -9.50
CA ASP A 147 -15.70 -3.58 -10.51
C ASP A 147 -14.34 -2.94 -10.19
N ASP A 148 -14.26 -1.99 -9.25
CA ASP A 148 -13.01 -1.34 -8.86
C ASP A 148 -12.35 -1.97 -7.63
N ASP A 149 -12.94 -3.03 -7.07
CA ASP A 149 -12.32 -3.85 -6.04
C ASP A 149 -11.01 -4.49 -6.53
N ILE A 150 -9.99 -4.42 -5.69
CA ILE A 150 -8.73 -5.13 -5.92
C ILE A 150 -8.73 -6.40 -5.08
N VAL A 151 -8.58 -7.56 -5.72
CA VAL A 151 -8.61 -8.87 -5.05
C VAL A 151 -7.31 -9.64 -5.29
N VAL A 152 -6.70 -10.13 -4.22
CA VAL A 152 -5.54 -11.02 -4.26
C VAL A 152 -5.88 -12.34 -3.58
N ASN A 153 -5.91 -13.42 -4.34
CA ASN A 153 -6.14 -14.78 -3.83
C ASN A 153 -4.84 -15.43 -3.33
N TYR A 154 -4.96 -16.33 -2.30
CA TYR A 154 -3.85 -17.07 -1.71
C TYR A 154 -4.23 -18.51 -1.28
#